data_edb9d44b43ac6befd4b00d138664ed7f
#
_entry.id   edb9d44b43ac6befd4b00d138664ed7f
#
_cell.length_a   1.000
_cell.length_b   1.000
_cell.length_c   1.000
_cell.angle_alpha   90.00
_cell.angle_beta   90.00
_cell.angle_gamma   90.00
#
_symmetry.space_group_name_H-M   'P 1'
#
loop_
_entity.id
_entity.type
_entity.pdbx_description
1 polymer ?
#
loop_
_entity_poly.entity_id
_entity_poly.type
_entity_poly.pdbx_seq_one_letter_code
_entity_poly.pdbx_strand_id
1 'polypeptide(L)'
;MRKHLFGVLSAGVALSLVVGGQSAAEPSPQVSQPDPMLAFLPAEAQVDWAAVHRNRESRKQSRVAGKAKTAGQPLTYSEKEAAGTQGGNDTPTSAEHVAGFGTGRGKNPKLTLTGDLASDPTIPVVPPFAEVNDAIPLGSDTGVPARGKAVRTSGTIGDGPYGSAGDGSGDHDFYKLTGGTTGLFATVETNTPTGDLDTLLAAYDETGQLMGQHDNLSGSTDSRLQVYVPPGANSYVMVAASGPGGLPSDPMTPGTGKRVLTEGPYDLTIATGDGQGDSDHFSVDLKAGDVLGASAAGKATRVVIHDPAGREVFGSSQDFSFLYAENSPMPAGGNAVADFVAPKDGRYTVGVENGEGRYDVTVEAYRPGSELNQRPEVLTIFLDFNGARVNTRIFGVDPAGNRDLSPLRKFLPGWGLTDADENAVIDNVVATVRENIEHDLAANGTNRRFAVRVLNSRDHADPWGQPNVSRVVVGGSIAESGIQTVGIAQSIDAGNFGKEETALVLLDVLSLPAGQSRTSLNTYLTPASAKIPFIGRAIGNITAHEAGHMSGSWHQDQFNALDSIMDQGGNPKGMFGVGPDGIGGTADDIDVDFQEDVLNPNEGFSGIEDSLNRTAWAYTRGAN
;
A
#
# COMPACT_ATOMS: atom_id res chain seq x y z
N MET A 1 20.42 18.64 1.08
CA MET A 1 19.96 17.87 -0.07
C MET A 1 18.56 17.39 0.26
N ARG A 2 17.55 17.85 -0.48
CA ARG A 2 16.15 17.45 -0.26
C ARG A 2 15.96 16.19 -1.11
N LYS A 3 15.93 15.05 -0.46
CA LYS A 3 15.54 13.80 -1.12
C LYS A 3 14.02 13.79 -1.25
N HIS A 4 13.51 13.82 -2.48
CA HIS A 4 12.10 13.59 -2.74
C HIS A 4 11.92 12.09 -2.95
N LEU A 5 11.50 11.39 -1.94
CA LEU A 5 11.05 10.01 -2.04
C LEU A 5 9.54 10.06 -2.31
N PHE A 6 9.15 9.73 -3.52
CA PHE A 6 7.79 9.38 -3.81
C PHE A 6 7.79 7.92 -4.26
N GLY A 7 7.49 7.03 -3.39
CA GLY A 7 7.15 5.66 -3.76
C GLY A 7 5.72 5.59 -4.30
N VAL A 8 5.42 4.54 -5.01
CA VAL A 8 4.09 4.23 -5.56
C VAL A 8 2.99 4.24 -4.49
N LEU A 9 3.33 4.11 -3.23
CA LEU A 9 2.40 4.20 -2.12
C LEU A 9 2.08 5.64 -1.77
N SER A 10 1.23 6.25 -2.57
CA SER A 10 0.60 7.52 -2.21
C SER A 10 -0.35 7.38 -1.03
N ALA A 11 -0.77 6.18 -0.73
CA ALA A 11 -1.87 5.99 0.21
C ALA A 11 -1.47 5.18 1.40
N GLY A 12 -0.49 5.22 1.98
CA GLY A 12 -0.30 4.58 3.27
C GLY A 12 -1.62 4.03 3.81
N VAL A 13 -2.10 4.46 4.80
CA VAL A 13 -3.28 4.00 5.52
C VAL A 13 -4.53 4.80 5.14
N ALA A 14 -4.63 5.24 3.90
CA ALA A 14 -5.76 6.03 3.44
C ALA A 14 -6.63 5.21 2.50
N LEU A 15 -7.93 5.23 2.72
CA LEU A 15 -8.90 4.89 1.71
C LEU A 15 -8.78 5.96 0.62
N SER A 16 -8.06 5.64 -0.46
CA SER A 16 -7.88 6.53 -1.59
C SER A 16 -9.14 6.54 -2.46
N LEU A 17 -10.24 6.93 -1.89
CA LEU A 17 -11.32 7.49 -2.69
C LEU A 17 -10.79 8.83 -3.16
N VAL A 18 -9.96 8.77 -4.21
CA VAL A 18 -9.35 9.95 -4.77
C VAL A 18 -10.45 10.85 -5.27
N VAL A 19 -10.51 12.03 -4.71
CA VAL A 19 -11.26 13.12 -5.29
C VAL A 19 -10.52 13.49 -6.59
N GLY A 20 -10.86 12.80 -7.68
CA GLY A 20 -10.22 13.01 -8.98
C GLY A 20 -9.47 11.82 -9.55
N GLY A 21 -9.62 10.60 -9.02
CA GLY A 21 -8.97 9.41 -9.56
C GLY A 21 -9.69 8.86 -10.77
N GLN A 22 -8.95 8.60 -11.82
CA GLN A 22 -9.47 7.97 -13.02
C GLN A 22 -9.60 6.47 -12.83
N SER A 23 -10.77 5.92 -13.16
CA SER A 23 -10.89 4.48 -13.43
C SER A 23 -10.37 4.21 -14.84
N ALA A 24 -9.49 3.26 -14.98
CA ALA A 24 -9.25 2.62 -16.26
C ALA A 24 -10.51 1.86 -16.71
N ALA A 25 -10.93 2.11 -17.94
CA ALA A 25 -11.96 1.47 -18.74
C ALA A 25 -13.33 2.14 -18.77
N GLU A 26 -13.36 3.23 -19.58
CA GLU A 26 -14.37 3.34 -20.66
C GLU A 26 -13.82 4.26 -21.76
N PRO A 27 -13.96 3.91 -23.04
CA PRO A 27 -13.42 4.71 -24.11
C PRO A 27 -14.35 5.88 -24.43
N SER A 28 -14.01 7.07 -23.97
CA SER A 28 -14.48 8.32 -24.56
C SER A 28 -13.50 9.44 -24.26
N PRO A 29 -13.03 10.18 -25.27
CA PRO A 29 -12.16 11.31 -25.04
C PRO A 29 -13.00 12.48 -24.52
N GLN A 30 -13.25 12.50 -23.22
CA GLN A 30 -13.60 13.74 -22.57
C GLN A 30 -12.34 14.24 -21.88
N VAL A 31 -11.88 15.40 -22.29
CA VAL A 31 -10.96 16.23 -21.50
C VAL A 31 -11.54 16.25 -20.10
N SER A 32 -10.89 15.53 -19.17
CA SER A 32 -11.32 15.48 -17.78
C SER A 32 -11.27 16.91 -17.25
N GLN A 33 -12.45 17.50 -17.03
CA GLN A 33 -12.51 18.71 -16.22
C GLN A 33 -11.86 18.36 -14.88
N PRO A 34 -10.96 19.20 -14.35
CA PRO A 34 -10.42 18.98 -13.01
C PRO A 34 -11.59 18.74 -12.05
N ASP A 35 -11.45 17.78 -11.15
CA ASP A 35 -12.51 17.50 -10.17
C ASP A 35 -12.92 18.83 -9.52
N PRO A 36 -14.21 19.22 -9.59
CA PRO A 36 -14.68 20.46 -9.01
C PRO A 36 -14.31 20.62 -7.54
N MET A 37 -14.11 19.51 -6.82
CA MET A 37 -13.65 19.53 -5.43
C MET A 37 -12.23 20.07 -5.26
N LEU A 38 -11.33 19.80 -6.19
CA LEU A 38 -9.98 20.39 -6.16
C LEU A 38 -10.01 21.92 -6.29
N ALA A 39 -11.03 22.46 -6.94
CA ALA A 39 -11.22 23.91 -7.08
C ALA A 39 -11.69 24.57 -5.74
N PHE A 40 -12.26 23.81 -4.83
CA PHE A 40 -12.70 24.29 -3.51
C PHE A 40 -11.69 24.08 -2.41
N LEU A 41 -10.63 23.29 -2.66
CA LEU A 41 -9.55 23.13 -1.69
C LEU A 41 -8.62 24.36 -1.76
N PRO A 42 -8.38 25.04 -0.65
CA PRO A 42 -7.29 26.01 -0.57
C PRO A 42 -5.99 25.33 -0.97
N ALA A 43 -5.13 26.02 -1.69
CA ALA A 43 -3.81 25.48 -2.08
C ALA A 43 -3.00 24.97 -0.88
N GLU A 44 -3.30 25.50 0.30
CA GLU A 44 -2.71 25.13 1.59
C GLU A 44 -3.24 23.79 2.15
N ALA A 45 -4.33 23.25 1.61
CA ALA A 45 -4.93 21.99 2.05
C ALA A 45 -4.39 20.76 1.29
N GLN A 46 -3.47 20.94 0.35
CA GLN A 46 -2.82 19.82 -0.32
C GLN A 46 -1.91 19.08 0.64
N VAL A 47 -2.05 17.75 0.69
CA VAL A 47 -1.19 16.90 1.51
C VAL A 47 0.22 16.90 0.97
N ASP A 48 1.20 17.39 1.73
CA ASP A 48 2.62 17.19 1.43
C ASP A 48 3.02 15.76 1.83
N TRP A 49 2.82 14.83 0.92
CA TRP A 49 3.19 13.43 1.12
C TRP A 49 4.69 13.25 1.37
N ALA A 50 5.53 14.13 0.83
CA ALA A 50 6.95 14.12 1.15
C ALA A 50 7.20 14.46 2.62
N ALA A 51 6.41 15.36 3.22
CA ALA A 51 6.48 15.63 4.65
C ALA A 51 5.94 14.48 5.49
N VAL A 52 4.88 13.79 5.01
CA VAL A 52 4.39 12.55 5.62
C VAL A 52 5.51 11.52 5.71
N HIS A 53 6.18 11.27 4.60
CA HIS A 53 7.33 10.33 4.56
C HIS A 53 8.46 10.77 5.50
N ARG A 54 8.89 12.04 5.44
CA ARG A 54 9.96 12.54 6.33
C ARG A 54 9.63 12.35 7.81
N ASN A 55 8.41 12.66 8.21
CA ASN A 55 7.97 12.55 9.59
C ASN A 55 7.92 11.10 10.05
N ARG A 56 7.44 10.19 9.20
CA ARG A 56 7.38 8.75 9.47
C ARG A 56 8.76 8.11 9.47
N GLU A 57 9.65 8.47 8.54
CA GLU A 57 11.05 8.05 8.55
C GLU A 57 11.78 8.46 9.85
N SER A 58 11.55 9.67 10.34
CA SER A 58 12.11 10.10 11.62
C SER A 58 11.64 9.23 12.79
N ARG A 59 10.36 8.84 12.80
CA ARG A 59 9.79 7.91 13.81
C ARG A 59 10.38 6.51 13.68
N LYS A 60 10.53 6.00 12.45
CA LYS A 60 11.15 4.72 12.14
C LYS A 60 12.57 4.64 12.69
N GLN A 61 13.40 5.66 12.46
CA GLN A 61 14.76 5.71 12.99
C GLN A 61 14.79 5.67 14.53
N SER A 62 13.86 6.37 15.17
CA SER A 62 13.70 6.34 16.64
C SER A 62 13.29 4.95 17.16
N ARG A 63 12.43 4.24 16.43
CA ARG A 63 12.03 2.86 16.74
C ARG A 63 13.19 1.87 16.65
N VAL A 64 13.93 1.91 15.56
CA VAL A 64 15.10 1.04 15.34
C VAL A 64 16.12 1.24 16.46
N ALA A 65 16.39 2.47 16.84
CA ALA A 65 17.28 2.77 17.97
C ALA A 65 16.74 2.26 19.33
N GLY A 66 15.43 2.23 19.53
CA GLY A 66 14.78 1.67 20.72
C GLY A 66 14.86 0.14 20.81
N LYS A 67 14.64 -0.54 19.67
CA LYS A 67 14.69 -2.03 19.58
C LYS A 67 16.09 -2.59 19.86
N ALA A 68 17.14 -1.91 19.44
CA ALA A 68 18.52 -2.36 19.64
C ALA A 68 18.91 -2.57 21.11
N LYS A 69 18.14 -2.02 22.05
CA LYS A 69 18.43 -2.10 23.50
C LYS A 69 17.83 -3.30 24.24
N THR A 70 16.92 -4.04 23.62
CA THR A 70 16.12 -5.08 24.34
C THR A 70 16.14 -6.48 23.70
N ALA A 71 16.87 -6.69 22.60
CA ALA A 71 16.81 -7.92 21.83
C ALA A 71 17.89 -8.94 22.27
N GLY A 72 17.49 -10.20 22.50
CA GLY A 72 18.42 -11.34 22.47
C GLY A 72 19.09 -11.45 21.09
N GLN A 73 20.26 -12.11 21.03
CA GLN A 73 20.94 -12.33 19.75
C GLN A 73 20.03 -13.12 18.79
N PRO A 74 19.85 -12.67 17.54
CA PRO A 74 19.10 -13.44 16.55
C PRO A 74 19.79 -14.77 16.24
N LEU A 75 19.02 -15.74 15.74
CA LEU A 75 19.60 -16.85 14.99
C LEU A 75 20.27 -16.28 13.75
N THR A 76 21.36 -16.88 13.32
CA THR A 76 21.98 -16.59 12.03
C THR A 76 21.90 -17.84 11.16
N TYR A 77 21.52 -17.68 9.92
CA TYR A 77 21.47 -18.76 8.94
C TYR A 77 22.04 -18.24 7.63
N SER A 78 23.08 -18.91 7.16
CA SER A 78 23.63 -18.64 5.82
C SER A 78 23.07 -19.68 4.87
N GLU A 79 22.72 -19.23 3.72
CA GLU A 79 22.38 -20.05 2.56
C GLU A 79 23.42 -21.14 2.36
N LYS A 80 22.99 -22.32 1.91
CA LYS A 80 23.87 -23.46 1.64
C LYS A 80 24.23 -23.58 0.18
N GLU A 81 23.49 -22.92 -0.68
CA GLU A 81 23.87 -22.80 -2.07
C GLU A 81 25.22 -22.09 -2.21
N ALA A 82 25.98 -22.45 -3.22
CA ALA A 82 27.27 -21.79 -3.45
C ALA A 82 27.03 -20.41 -4.07
N ALA A 83 27.68 -19.36 -3.51
CA ALA A 83 27.56 -18.01 -4.01
C ALA A 83 27.71 -17.92 -5.54
N GLY A 84 26.78 -17.25 -6.18
CA GLY A 84 26.76 -17.09 -7.65
C GLY A 84 26.29 -18.32 -8.44
N THR A 85 25.62 -19.28 -7.79
CA THR A 85 24.98 -20.42 -8.45
C THR A 85 23.45 -20.36 -8.24
N GLN A 86 22.69 -21.10 -9.03
CA GLN A 86 21.24 -21.21 -8.98
C GLN A 86 20.82 -22.67 -8.83
N GLY A 87 19.63 -22.93 -8.29
CA GLY A 87 18.92 -24.20 -8.35
C GLY A 87 18.81 -24.97 -7.04
N GLY A 88 19.34 -24.47 -5.93
CA GLY A 88 19.29 -25.16 -4.64
C GLY A 88 18.00 -24.92 -3.88
N ASN A 89 17.59 -23.67 -3.73
CA ASN A 89 16.44 -23.22 -2.94
C ASN A 89 15.56 -22.20 -3.67
N ASP A 90 15.56 -22.20 -5.00
CA ASP A 90 14.90 -21.21 -5.87
C ASP A 90 13.37 -21.24 -5.82
N THR A 91 12.78 -22.17 -5.09
CA THR A 91 11.31 -22.30 -5.01
C THR A 91 10.82 -22.51 -3.58
N PRO A 92 9.56 -22.16 -3.26
CA PRO A 92 8.99 -22.46 -1.96
C PRO A 92 9.05 -23.94 -1.57
N THR A 93 9.03 -24.85 -2.56
CA THR A 93 9.07 -26.30 -2.35
C THR A 93 10.47 -26.83 -2.08
N SER A 94 11.50 -26.14 -2.57
CA SER A 94 12.91 -26.46 -2.33
C SER A 94 13.53 -25.65 -1.18
N ALA A 95 12.74 -24.81 -0.52
CA ALA A 95 13.18 -23.89 0.50
C ALA A 95 14.01 -24.52 1.62
N GLU A 96 15.11 -23.89 1.99
CA GLU A 96 15.96 -24.31 3.10
C GLU A 96 15.25 -24.14 4.45
N HIS A 97 15.17 -25.23 5.23
CA HIS A 97 14.49 -25.18 6.52
C HIS A 97 15.37 -24.59 7.64
N VAL A 98 14.91 -23.50 8.25
CA VAL A 98 15.55 -22.85 9.39
C VAL A 98 14.98 -23.38 10.70
N ALA A 99 15.66 -24.36 11.28
CA ALA A 99 15.25 -24.94 12.56
C ALA A 99 15.47 -23.96 13.72
N GLY A 100 14.57 -23.97 14.70
CA GLY A 100 14.72 -23.17 15.93
C GLY A 100 14.09 -21.79 15.88
N PHE A 101 13.68 -21.27 14.73
CA PHE A 101 12.92 -20.02 14.62
C PHE A 101 11.45 -20.19 15.05
N GLY A 102 10.84 -19.13 15.60
CA GLY A 102 9.41 -19.04 15.95
C GLY A 102 9.14 -18.46 17.33
N THR A 103 7.85 -18.31 17.67
CA THR A 103 7.38 -17.74 18.93
C THR A 103 7.20 -18.78 20.06
N GLY A 104 7.32 -20.08 19.75
CA GLY A 104 7.10 -21.16 20.70
C GLY A 104 8.20 -21.27 21.76
N ARG A 105 7.90 -21.99 22.85
CA ARG A 105 8.86 -22.22 23.93
C ARG A 105 10.14 -22.88 23.41
N GLY A 106 11.29 -22.28 23.70
CA GLY A 106 12.60 -22.78 23.25
C GLY A 106 12.95 -22.45 21.80
N LYS A 107 12.14 -21.65 21.13
CA LYS A 107 12.40 -21.07 19.82
C LYS A 107 12.93 -19.65 19.96
N ASN A 108 13.59 -19.16 18.92
CA ASN A 108 14.03 -17.77 18.82
C ASN A 108 13.16 -17.05 17.78
N PRO A 109 12.47 -15.97 18.16
CA PRO A 109 11.62 -15.23 17.22
C PRO A 109 12.40 -14.28 16.29
N LYS A 110 13.73 -14.28 16.37
CA LYS A 110 14.59 -13.40 15.57
C LYS A 110 15.59 -14.21 14.77
N LEU A 111 15.72 -13.87 13.51
CA LEU A 111 16.57 -14.56 12.54
C LEU A 111 17.19 -13.54 11.59
N THR A 112 18.47 -13.71 11.30
CA THR A 112 19.15 -13.06 10.17
C THR A 112 19.51 -14.14 9.16
N LEU A 113 19.02 -13.97 7.94
CA LEU A 113 19.40 -14.78 6.78
C LEU A 113 20.47 -14.01 6.00
N THR A 114 21.40 -14.74 5.41
CA THR A 114 22.43 -14.18 4.53
C THR A 114 22.62 -15.08 3.34
N GLY A 115 22.78 -14.52 2.16
CA GLY A 115 23.00 -15.25 0.93
C GLY A 115 23.60 -14.39 -0.19
N ASP A 116 23.60 -14.93 -1.39
CA ASP A 116 24.21 -14.31 -2.57
C ASP A 116 23.43 -14.69 -3.83
N LEU A 117 22.56 -13.81 -4.28
CA LEU A 117 21.77 -14.01 -5.50
C LEU A 117 22.69 -14.07 -6.74
N ALA A 118 22.55 -15.14 -7.51
CA ALA A 118 23.31 -15.30 -8.74
C ALA A 118 22.77 -14.42 -9.87
N SER A 119 23.65 -13.97 -10.75
CA SER A 119 23.23 -13.32 -11.99
C SER A 119 22.55 -14.29 -12.94
N ASP A 120 21.48 -13.84 -13.60
CA ASP A 120 20.87 -14.60 -14.67
C ASP A 120 21.51 -14.26 -16.03
N PRO A 121 22.41 -15.13 -16.57
CA PRO A 121 23.03 -14.91 -17.85
C PRO A 121 22.08 -15.11 -19.04
N THR A 122 20.85 -15.58 -18.80
CA THR A 122 19.88 -15.90 -19.85
C THR A 122 19.02 -14.69 -20.25
N ILE A 123 19.06 -13.58 -19.47
CA ILE A 123 18.32 -12.37 -19.81
C ILE A 123 18.86 -11.79 -21.12
N PRO A 124 18.04 -11.69 -22.18
CA PRO A 124 18.46 -11.12 -23.45
C PRO A 124 18.93 -9.68 -23.29
N VAL A 125 20.15 -9.42 -23.76
CA VAL A 125 20.65 -8.05 -23.88
C VAL A 125 20.24 -7.51 -25.25
N VAL A 126 19.47 -6.42 -25.25
CA VAL A 126 19.11 -5.70 -26.47
C VAL A 126 19.98 -4.46 -26.60
N PRO A 127 20.31 -4.04 -27.82
CA PRO A 127 21.08 -2.82 -28.03
C PRO A 127 20.38 -1.61 -27.40
N PRO A 128 21.12 -0.55 -27.02
CA PRO A 128 20.54 0.70 -26.57
C PRO A 128 19.49 1.20 -27.56
N PHE A 129 18.40 1.70 -27.04
CA PHE A 129 17.37 2.33 -27.88
C PHE A 129 17.85 3.65 -28.43
N ALA A 130 17.27 4.08 -29.56
CA ALA A 130 17.67 5.33 -30.17
C ALA A 130 17.17 6.51 -29.33
N GLU A 131 18.02 7.52 -29.24
CA GLU A 131 17.67 8.81 -28.68
C GLU A 131 16.47 9.46 -29.40
N VAL A 132 15.87 10.45 -28.71
CA VAL A 132 14.58 11.07 -28.93
C VAL A 132 13.44 10.14 -28.48
N ASN A 133 13.57 9.61 -27.24
CA ASN A 133 12.55 8.87 -26.49
C ASN A 133 12.09 9.64 -25.24
N ASP A 134 12.23 10.97 -25.24
CA ASP A 134 12.02 11.90 -24.11
C ASP A 134 10.55 12.20 -23.78
N ALA A 135 9.61 11.48 -24.36
CA ALA A 135 8.18 11.62 -24.06
C ALA A 135 7.43 10.31 -24.34
N ILE A 136 6.30 10.13 -23.70
CA ILE A 136 5.44 8.95 -23.87
C ILE A 136 5.19 8.59 -25.34
N PRO A 137 4.80 9.55 -26.25
CA PRO A 137 4.58 9.22 -27.64
C PRO A 137 5.84 8.74 -28.41
N LEU A 138 7.00 8.98 -27.86
CA LEU A 138 8.31 8.62 -28.44
C LEU A 138 8.93 7.42 -27.72
N GLY A 139 8.31 6.92 -26.65
CA GLY A 139 8.83 5.87 -25.79
C GLY A 139 9.22 4.60 -26.55
N SER A 140 10.39 4.08 -26.23
CA SER A 140 10.99 2.91 -26.87
C SER A 140 10.26 1.62 -26.49
N ASP A 141 9.82 0.85 -27.48
CA ASP A 141 9.13 -0.42 -27.26
C ASP A 141 10.12 -1.50 -26.83
N THR A 142 10.06 -1.89 -25.58
CA THR A 142 10.92 -2.95 -25.01
C THR A 142 10.64 -4.32 -25.60
N GLY A 143 9.43 -4.52 -26.13
CA GLY A 143 8.95 -5.81 -26.61
C GLY A 143 8.62 -6.81 -25.49
N VAL A 144 8.68 -6.42 -24.24
CA VAL A 144 8.25 -7.25 -23.10
C VAL A 144 6.71 -7.21 -23.02
N PRO A 145 6.01 -8.36 -22.83
CA PRO A 145 6.54 -9.72 -22.60
C PRO A 145 6.81 -10.52 -23.88
N ALA A 146 6.56 -10.00 -25.07
CA ALA A 146 6.67 -10.77 -26.32
C ALA A 146 8.11 -11.26 -26.63
N ARG A 147 9.13 -10.53 -26.19
CA ARG A 147 10.55 -10.92 -26.33
C ARG A 147 11.05 -11.89 -25.26
N GLY A 148 10.22 -12.23 -24.28
CA GLY A 148 10.57 -13.05 -23.15
C GLY A 148 10.18 -12.36 -21.83
N LYS A 149 10.44 -13.04 -20.72
CA LYS A 149 10.06 -12.54 -19.40
C LYS A 149 10.97 -11.41 -18.89
N ALA A 150 12.15 -11.22 -19.46
CA ALA A 150 13.06 -10.14 -19.10
C ALA A 150 13.87 -9.65 -20.29
N VAL A 151 14.34 -8.41 -20.24
CA VAL A 151 15.33 -7.82 -21.15
C VAL A 151 16.29 -6.92 -20.37
N ARG A 152 17.53 -6.87 -20.85
CA ARG A 152 18.51 -5.86 -20.41
C ARG A 152 18.84 -4.94 -21.58
N THR A 153 18.99 -3.64 -21.27
CA THR A 153 19.46 -2.64 -22.22
C THR A 153 20.29 -1.61 -21.47
N SER A 154 20.87 -0.66 -22.17
CA SER A 154 21.57 0.47 -21.58
C SER A 154 21.12 1.77 -22.21
N GLY A 155 21.30 2.87 -21.50
CA GLY A 155 21.04 4.23 -21.96
C GLY A 155 22.00 5.21 -21.31
N THR A 156 21.84 6.47 -21.60
CA THR A 156 22.66 7.54 -21.00
C THR A 156 21.79 8.76 -20.75
N ILE A 157 21.65 9.19 -19.53
CA ILE A 157 21.02 10.47 -19.21
C ILE A 157 22.03 11.58 -19.42
N GLY A 158 21.66 12.60 -20.19
CA GLY A 158 22.47 13.77 -20.52
C GLY A 158 22.94 13.83 -21.97
N ASP A 159 22.73 12.80 -22.77
CA ASP A 159 22.95 12.83 -24.21
C ASP A 159 21.69 13.35 -24.95
N GLY A 160 21.56 13.17 -26.23
CA GLY A 160 20.40 13.65 -26.98
C GLY A 160 20.20 15.18 -27.02
N PRO A 161 19.07 15.64 -27.57
CA PRO A 161 18.81 17.05 -27.79
C PRO A 161 18.44 17.83 -26.53
N TYR A 162 17.98 17.15 -25.48
CA TYR A 162 17.50 17.75 -24.22
C TYR A 162 18.47 17.59 -23.06
N GLY A 163 19.51 16.78 -23.25
CA GLY A 163 20.62 16.64 -22.31
C GLY A 163 21.55 17.85 -22.25
N SER A 164 22.61 17.77 -21.45
CA SER A 164 23.57 18.88 -21.30
C SER A 164 24.33 19.24 -22.59
N ALA A 165 24.44 18.30 -23.52
CA ALA A 165 24.99 18.51 -24.86
C ALA A 165 24.00 19.19 -25.82
N GLY A 166 22.73 19.25 -25.51
CA GLY A 166 21.65 19.88 -26.26
C GLY A 166 21.16 21.19 -25.62
N ASP A 167 19.86 21.35 -25.45
CA ASP A 167 19.26 22.56 -24.87
C ASP A 167 19.19 22.56 -23.34
N GLY A 168 19.47 21.42 -22.71
CA GLY A 168 19.52 21.25 -21.26
C GLY A 168 18.17 21.33 -20.57
N SER A 169 17.06 21.09 -21.28
CA SER A 169 15.71 21.13 -20.73
C SER A 169 15.35 19.89 -19.90
N GLY A 170 16.24 18.91 -19.85
CA GLY A 170 16.09 17.67 -19.07
C GLY A 170 15.84 16.47 -19.98
N ASP A 171 16.74 15.52 -19.90
CA ASP A 171 16.77 14.29 -20.65
C ASP A 171 15.99 13.20 -19.91
N HIS A 172 15.10 12.51 -20.60
CA HIS A 172 14.21 11.50 -20.06
C HIS A 172 14.07 10.34 -21.03
N ASP A 173 14.46 9.15 -20.62
CA ASP A 173 14.33 7.95 -21.43
C ASP A 173 13.04 7.20 -21.13
N PHE A 174 12.07 7.21 -22.03
CA PHE A 174 10.81 6.50 -21.90
C PHE A 174 10.82 5.11 -22.55
N TYR A 175 10.42 4.10 -21.79
CA TYR A 175 10.34 2.70 -22.18
C TYR A 175 8.91 2.20 -22.10
N LYS A 176 8.37 1.66 -23.21
CA LYS A 176 7.00 1.16 -23.29
C LYS A 176 6.90 -0.30 -22.83
N LEU A 177 5.93 -0.58 -21.98
CA LEU A 177 5.47 -1.89 -21.57
C LEU A 177 4.06 -2.14 -22.06
N THR A 178 3.73 -3.39 -22.41
CA THR A 178 2.40 -3.75 -22.92
C THR A 178 1.79 -4.85 -22.04
N GLY A 179 0.58 -4.62 -21.50
CA GLY A 179 -0.09 -5.55 -20.60
C GLY A 179 -0.59 -6.85 -21.23
N GLY A 180 -0.59 -6.95 -22.57
CA GLY A 180 -1.09 -8.14 -23.24
C GLY A 180 -2.57 -8.40 -22.97
N THR A 181 -2.96 -9.67 -22.92
CA THR A 181 -4.37 -10.07 -22.70
C THR A 181 -4.73 -10.27 -21.24
N THR A 182 -3.76 -10.44 -20.35
CA THR A 182 -3.94 -10.79 -18.95
C THR A 182 -3.44 -9.72 -17.96
N GLY A 183 -2.86 -8.64 -18.49
CA GLY A 183 -2.08 -7.71 -17.70
C GLY A 183 -0.65 -8.18 -17.49
N LEU A 184 0.19 -7.30 -17.00
CA LEU A 184 1.61 -7.52 -16.78
C LEU A 184 2.02 -6.89 -15.47
N PHE A 185 2.69 -7.65 -14.62
CA PHE A 185 3.45 -7.12 -13.50
C PHE A 185 4.93 -7.09 -13.93
N ALA A 186 5.55 -5.93 -13.90
CA ALA A 186 6.93 -5.76 -14.32
C ALA A 186 7.76 -5.11 -13.21
N THR A 187 8.98 -5.60 -13.03
CA THR A 187 10.01 -4.95 -12.24
C THR A 187 11.00 -4.29 -13.17
N VAL A 188 11.30 -3.03 -12.91
CA VAL A 188 12.27 -2.22 -13.66
C VAL A 188 13.36 -1.77 -12.69
N GLU A 189 14.62 -2.01 -13.05
CA GLU A 189 15.78 -1.70 -12.21
C GLU A 189 16.87 -1.02 -13.02
N THR A 190 17.43 0.05 -12.49
CA THR A 190 18.63 0.69 -13.03
C THR A 190 19.86 0.26 -12.27
N ASN A 191 20.99 0.16 -12.97
CA ASN A 191 22.31 0.03 -12.39
C ASN A 191 23.24 1.04 -13.04
N THR A 192 23.91 1.84 -12.24
CA THR A 192 24.81 2.91 -12.72
C THR A 192 26.26 2.45 -12.64
N PRO A 193 26.86 1.99 -13.74
CA PRO A 193 28.18 1.34 -13.70
C PRO A 193 29.32 2.29 -13.31
N THR A 194 29.17 3.60 -13.51
CA THR A 194 30.15 4.62 -13.10
C THR A 194 29.84 5.28 -11.76
N GLY A 195 28.59 5.19 -11.28
CA GLY A 195 28.13 5.80 -10.04
C GLY A 195 27.99 7.33 -10.07
N ASP A 196 28.12 7.95 -11.24
CA ASP A 196 27.98 9.41 -11.38
C ASP A 196 26.54 9.87 -11.51
N LEU A 197 25.69 9.02 -12.09
CA LEU A 197 24.24 9.24 -12.24
C LEU A 197 23.50 8.78 -10.99
N ASP A 198 22.68 9.64 -10.44
CA ASP A 198 21.68 9.34 -9.42
C ASP A 198 20.34 9.18 -10.13
N THR A 199 19.85 7.93 -10.25
CA THR A 199 18.69 7.63 -11.11
C THR A 199 17.35 7.87 -10.41
N LEU A 200 16.33 8.24 -11.20
CA LEU A 200 14.92 8.27 -10.85
C LEU A 200 14.16 7.41 -11.86
N LEU A 201 13.40 6.43 -11.38
CA LEU A 201 12.41 5.72 -12.17
C LEU A 201 11.01 6.28 -11.91
N ALA A 202 10.22 6.49 -12.97
CA ALA A 202 8.83 6.87 -12.86
C ALA A 202 7.99 6.07 -13.87
N ALA A 203 6.79 5.66 -13.47
CA ALA A 203 5.84 4.97 -14.35
C ALA A 203 4.65 5.87 -14.65
N TYR A 204 4.21 5.84 -15.90
CA TYR A 204 3.07 6.59 -16.40
C TYR A 204 2.12 5.67 -17.16
N ASP A 205 0.83 5.99 -17.12
CA ASP A 205 -0.12 5.42 -18.06
C ASP A 205 -0.02 6.08 -19.44
N GLU A 206 -0.77 5.57 -20.40
CA GLU A 206 -0.77 6.09 -21.78
C GLU A 206 -1.35 7.52 -21.92
N THR A 207 -1.97 8.05 -20.87
CA THR A 207 -2.50 9.43 -20.82
C THR A 207 -1.49 10.42 -20.21
N GLY A 208 -0.38 9.93 -19.69
CA GLY A 208 0.64 10.72 -19.01
C GLY A 208 0.38 10.91 -17.51
N GLN A 209 -0.56 10.17 -16.93
CA GLN A 209 -0.76 10.17 -15.48
C GLN A 209 0.36 9.38 -14.81
N LEU A 210 1.00 9.99 -13.82
CA LEU A 210 2.02 9.34 -13.00
C LEU A 210 1.36 8.24 -12.15
N MET A 211 1.81 7.01 -12.33
CA MET A 211 1.36 5.84 -11.58
C MET A 211 2.25 5.57 -10.36
N GLY A 212 3.54 5.89 -10.47
CA GLY A 212 4.48 5.72 -9.40
C GLY A 212 5.90 6.12 -9.76
N GLN A 213 6.76 6.23 -8.77
CA GLN A 213 8.17 6.54 -8.96
C GLN A 213 9.02 6.00 -7.81
N HIS A 214 10.29 5.80 -8.08
CA HIS A 214 11.27 5.34 -7.10
C HIS A 214 12.62 6.02 -7.32
N ASP A 215 13.22 6.43 -6.21
CA ASP A 215 14.52 7.10 -6.15
C ASP A 215 15.36 6.45 -5.06
N ASN A 216 16.51 5.93 -5.43
CA ASN A 216 17.50 5.32 -4.56
C ASN A 216 17.09 4.03 -3.81
N LEU A 217 17.65 2.92 -4.20
CA LEU A 217 17.76 1.73 -3.36
C LEU A 217 18.60 2.03 -2.10
N SER A 218 18.37 1.28 -1.04
CA SER A 218 19.09 1.49 0.21
C SER A 218 20.61 1.33 0.03
N GLY A 219 21.32 2.46 0.15
CA GLY A 219 22.77 2.49 0.02
C GLY A 219 23.30 2.61 -1.41
N SER A 220 22.45 2.82 -2.41
CA SER A 220 22.81 3.03 -3.81
C SER A 220 22.10 4.26 -4.39
N THR A 221 22.57 4.79 -5.48
CA THR A 221 21.92 5.78 -6.35
C THR A 221 21.10 5.11 -7.46
N ASP A 222 21.06 3.78 -7.48
CA ASP A 222 20.23 3.01 -8.41
C ASP A 222 18.78 3.02 -7.95
N SER A 223 17.86 2.88 -8.89
CA SER A 223 16.42 2.90 -8.63
C SER A 223 15.76 1.63 -9.08
N ARG A 224 14.65 1.28 -8.44
CA ARG A 224 13.84 0.13 -8.79
C ARG A 224 12.37 0.43 -8.60
N LEU A 225 11.57 0.08 -9.61
CA LEU A 225 10.14 0.33 -9.62
C LEU A 225 9.38 -0.92 -10.07
N GLN A 226 8.30 -1.26 -9.36
CA GLN A 226 7.30 -2.21 -9.85
C GLN A 226 6.19 -1.46 -10.58
N VAL A 227 5.76 -2.02 -11.70
CA VAL A 227 4.74 -1.43 -12.56
C VAL A 227 3.71 -2.47 -12.92
N TYR A 228 2.46 -2.21 -12.61
CA TYR A 228 1.34 -3.00 -13.16
C TYR A 228 0.83 -2.36 -14.44
N VAL A 229 0.76 -3.17 -15.50
CA VAL A 229 0.22 -2.77 -16.80
C VAL A 229 -1.10 -3.53 -17.01
N PRO A 230 -2.25 -2.86 -16.99
CA PRO A 230 -3.55 -3.53 -17.13
C PRO A 230 -3.71 -4.30 -18.46
N PRO A 231 -4.62 -5.29 -18.53
CA PRO A 231 -4.90 -6.02 -19.76
C PRO A 231 -5.28 -5.06 -20.90
N GLY A 232 -4.62 -5.20 -22.05
CA GLY A 232 -4.88 -4.39 -23.24
C GLY A 232 -4.35 -2.95 -23.20
N ALA A 233 -3.77 -2.51 -22.08
CA ALA A 233 -3.19 -1.18 -21.91
C ALA A 233 -1.69 -1.17 -22.19
N ASN A 234 -1.12 0.05 -22.26
CA ASN A 234 0.30 0.30 -22.23
C ASN A 234 0.64 1.16 -21.02
N SER A 235 1.81 0.92 -20.44
CA SER A 235 2.43 1.80 -19.47
C SER A 235 3.82 2.18 -19.92
N TYR A 236 4.34 3.27 -19.41
CA TYR A 236 5.63 3.79 -19.81
C TYR A 236 6.48 4.00 -18.57
N VAL A 237 7.67 3.43 -18.57
CA VAL A 237 8.66 3.69 -17.53
C VAL A 237 9.65 4.70 -18.05
N MET A 238 9.90 5.71 -17.24
CA MET A 238 10.86 6.77 -17.50
C MET A 238 12.09 6.55 -16.62
N VAL A 239 13.26 6.60 -17.21
CA VAL A 239 14.53 6.80 -16.52
C VAL A 239 14.90 8.27 -16.61
N ALA A 240 15.31 8.85 -15.50
CA ALA A 240 15.80 10.23 -15.43
C ALA A 240 16.83 10.37 -14.32
N ALA A 241 17.44 11.53 -14.20
CA ALA A 241 18.25 11.86 -13.03
C ALA A 241 17.36 12.34 -11.87
N SER A 242 17.73 11.92 -10.66
CA SER A 242 17.06 12.34 -9.43
C SER A 242 17.30 13.82 -9.12
N GLY A 243 16.29 14.48 -8.57
CA GLY A 243 16.39 15.85 -8.08
C GLY A 243 15.24 16.77 -8.49
N PRO A 244 15.32 18.06 -8.15
CA PRO A 244 14.27 19.03 -8.51
C PRO A 244 14.16 19.17 -10.03
N GLY A 245 13.11 18.59 -10.63
CA GLY A 245 12.87 18.58 -12.07
C GLY A 245 13.18 17.27 -12.76
N GLY A 246 13.47 16.20 -12.00
CA GLY A 246 13.60 14.84 -12.52
C GLY A 246 12.32 14.32 -13.18
N LEU A 247 11.16 14.84 -12.80
CA LEU A 247 9.91 14.58 -13.52
C LEU A 247 9.65 15.69 -14.54
N PRO A 248 9.20 15.35 -15.79
CA PRO A 248 8.73 16.33 -16.76
C PRO A 248 7.46 17.03 -16.26
N SER A 249 7.25 18.28 -16.64
CA SER A 249 6.00 18.98 -16.33
C SER A 249 4.84 18.50 -17.22
N ASP A 250 5.16 17.91 -18.36
CA ASP A 250 4.23 17.25 -19.28
C ASP A 250 4.92 16.05 -19.94
N PRO A 251 4.64 14.80 -19.48
CA PRO A 251 5.29 13.61 -20.02
C PRO A 251 4.88 13.27 -21.47
N MET A 252 3.86 13.96 -22.01
CA MET A 252 3.43 13.81 -23.39
C MET A 252 4.26 14.66 -24.37
N THR A 253 5.03 15.63 -23.86
CA THR A 253 5.77 16.61 -24.67
C THR A 253 7.27 16.56 -24.29
N PRO A 254 8.18 16.27 -25.24
CA PRO A 254 9.61 16.24 -24.96
C PRO A 254 10.13 17.64 -24.60
N GLY A 255 11.24 17.68 -23.83
CA GLY A 255 11.86 18.93 -23.41
C GLY A 255 11.07 19.70 -22.34
N THR A 256 10.18 19.05 -21.61
CA THR A 256 9.40 19.66 -20.53
C THR A 256 9.97 19.40 -19.13
N GLY A 257 11.14 18.83 -19.06
CA GLY A 257 11.91 18.67 -17.82
C GLY A 257 12.58 19.96 -17.35
N LYS A 258 13.39 19.82 -16.37
CA LYS A 258 14.33 20.86 -15.89
C LYS A 258 15.71 20.27 -15.85
N ARG A 259 16.71 21.14 -15.99
CA ARG A 259 18.10 20.71 -15.89
C ARG A 259 18.34 19.86 -14.65
N VAL A 260 18.85 18.65 -14.86
CA VAL A 260 19.19 17.68 -13.83
C VAL A 260 20.61 17.90 -13.30
N LEU A 261 20.89 17.41 -12.09
CA LEU A 261 22.16 17.64 -11.41
C LEU A 261 23.21 16.58 -11.72
N THR A 262 22.78 15.39 -12.19
CA THR A 262 23.65 14.24 -12.49
C THR A 262 23.31 13.71 -13.87
N GLU A 263 24.33 13.26 -14.59
CA GLU A 263 24.22 12.68 -15.94
C GLU A 263 25.18 11.50 -16.04
N GLY A 264 24.90 10.56 -16.90
CA GLY A 264 25.78 9.42 -17.12
C GLY A 264 25.07 8.17 -17.65
N PRO A 265 25.85 7.12 -17.96
CA PRO A 265 25.32 5.85 -18.44
C PRO A 265 24.61 5.08 -17.34
N TYR A 266 23.61 4.30 -17.74
CA TYR A 266 22.94 3.33 -16.91
C TYR A 266 22.67 2.03 -17.68
N ASP A 267 22.58 0.92 -16.96
CA ASP A 267 21.99 -0.31 -17.43
C ASP A 267 20.55 -0.40 -16.91
N LEU A 268 19.63 -0.90 -17.74
CA LEU A 268 18.22 -1.08 -17.42
C LEU A 268 17.84 -2.55 -17.56
N THR A 269 17.30 -3.12 -16.50
CA THR A 269 16.69 -4.45 -16.53
C THR A 269 15.18 -4.30 -16.36
N ILE A 270 14.41 -4.95 -17.22
CA ILE A 270 12.96 -5.06 -17.14
C ILE A 270 12.60 -6.54 -17.09
N ALA A 271 12.01 -6.98 -15.99
CA ALA A 271 11.59 -8.36 -15.77
C ALA A 271 10.09 -8.44 -15.48
N THR A 272 9.44 -9.50 -15.96
CA THR A 272 8.00 -9.74 -15.75
C THR A 272 7.78 -10.92 -14.82
N GLY A 273 6.70 -10.89 -14.02
CA GLY A 273 6.38 -11.93 -13.04
C GLY A 273 7.32 -11.92 -11.84
N ASP A 274 7.59 -13.07 -11.30
CA ASP A 274 8.33 -13.31 -10.07
C ASP A 274 9.84 -13.02 -10.17
N GLY A 275 10.24 -12.31 -11.21
CA GLY A 275 11.63 -12.04 -11.51
C GLY A 275 12.25 -13.11 -12.40
N GLN A 276 13.28 -12.72 -13.13
CA GLN A 276 14.14 -13.65 -13.87
C GLN A 276 15.51 -13.55 -13.22
N GLY A 277 15.86 -14.52 -12.46
CA GLY A 277 17.11 -14.58 -11.74
C GLY A 277 17.05 -15.62 -10.65
N ASP A 278 18.04 -15.62 -9.84
CA ASP A 278 18.13 -16.41 -8.65
C ASP A 278 17.10 -15.96 -7.62
N SER A 279 16.59 -16.92 -6.86
CA SER A 279 15.64 -16.70 -5.79
C SER A 279 15.95 -17.62 -4.63
N ASP A 280 16.13 -17.09 -3.46
CA ASP A 280 16.48 -17.85 -2.27
C ASP A 280 15.30 -17.97 -1.32
N HIS A 281 14.85 -19.19 -1.09
CA HIS A 281 13.71 -19.48 -0.24
C HIS A 281 14.11 -20.17 1.06
N PHE A 282 13.61 -19.66 2.18
CA PHE A 282 13.86 -20.17 3.54
C PHE A 282 12.55 -20.47 4.23
N SER A 283 12.39 -21.71 4.71
CA SER A 283 11.16 -22.10 5.39
C SER A 283 11.27 -22.06 6.90
N VAL A 284 10.21 -21.56 7.56
CA VAL A 284 10.09 -21.39 8.99
C VAL A 284 8.76 -21.97 9.49
N ASP A 285 8.74 -22.48 10.73
CA ASP A 285 7.52 -23.01 11.31
C ASP A 285 6.82 -21.91 12.12
N LEU A 286 5.59 -21.56 11.75
CA LEU A 286 4.74 -20.60 12.44
C LEU A 286 3.54 -21.27 13.11
N LYS A 287 3.03 -20.63 14.15
CA LYS A 287 1.77 -20.97 14.81
C LYS A 287 0.66 -20.02 14.34
N ALA A 288 -0.56 -20.52 14.33
CA ALA A 288 -1.72 -19.69 14.10
C ALA A 288 -1.70 -18.44 14.98
N GLY A 289 -1.84 -17.26 14.37
CA GLY A 289 -1.73 -15.96 15.02
C GLY A 289 -0.30 -15.43 15.21
N ASP A 290 0.73 -16.11 14.73
CA ASP A 290 2.05 -15.48 14.64
C ASP A 290 2.04 -14.38 13.58
N VAL A 291 2.60 -13.23 13.93
CA VAL A 291 2.83 -12.11 13.02
C VAL A 291 4.29 -12.19 12.58
N LEU A 292 4.49 -12.50 11.31
CA LEU A 292 5.80 -12.59 10.68
C LEU A 292 6.12 -11.27 9.98
N GLY A 293 7.33 -10.78 10.17
CA GLY A 293 7.87 -9.65 9.39
C GLY A 293 9.22 -10.00 8.80
N ALA A 294 9.50 -9.50 7.61
CA ALA A 294 10.78 -9.62 6.95
C ALA A 294 11.23 -8.27 6.37
N SER A 295 12.55 -8.05 6.35
CA SER A 295 13.17 -6.85 5.77
C SER A 295 14.45 -7.28 5.05
N ALA A 296 14.48 -7.08 3.73
CA ALA A 296 15.63 -7.38 2.89
C ALA A 296 16.54 -6.16 2.69
N ALA A 297 17.85 -6.39 2.69
CA ALA A 297 18.87 -5.38 2.47
C ALA A 297 20.02 -5.95 1.63
N GLY A 298 20.97 -5.10 1.24
CA GLY A 298 22.05 -5.48 0.35
C GLY A 298 21.57 -5.45 -1.10
N LYS A 299 21.86 -6.51 -1.86
CA LYS A 299 21.51 -6.58 -3.30
C LYS A 299 20.12 -7.12 -3.58
N ALA A 300 19.51 -7.85 -2.64
CA ALA A 300 18.14 -8.30 -2.78
C ALA A 300 17.18 -7.11 -2.70
N THR A 301 16.21 -7.07 -3.61
CA THR A 301 15.32 -5.93 -3.76
C THR A 301 13.83 -6.32 -3.70
N ARG A 302 13.53 -7.60 -3.53
CA ARG A 302 12.18 -8.10 -3.30
C ARG A 302 12.19 -9.12 -2.16
N VAL A 303 11.15 -9.09 -1.35
CA VAL A 303 10.87 -10.10 -0.32
C VAL A 303 9.46 -10.62 -0.50
N VAL A 304 9.30 -11.94 -0.43
CA VAL A 304 8.01 -12.62 -0.59
C VAL A 304 7.75 -13.57 0.57
N ILE A 305 6.50 -13.78 0.90
CA ILE A 305 6.07 -14.78 1.88
C ILE A 305 5.10 -15.73 1.18
N HIS A 306 5.35 -17.04 1.33
CA HIS A 306 4.46 -18.08 0.83
C HIS A 306 3.83 -18.87 1.96
N ASP A 307 2.60 -19.27 1.76
CA ASP A 307 1.86 -20.13 2.68
C ASP A 307 2.35 -21.60 2.59
N PRO A 308 1.87 -22.49 3.49
CA PRO A 308 2.23 -23.92 3.44
C PRO A 308 1.81 -24.67 2.18
N ALA A 309 0.97 -24.08 1.33
CA ALA A 309 0.61 -24.62 0.02
C ALA A 309 1.50 -24.08 -1.13
N GLY A 310 2.42 -23.15 -0.81
CA GLY A 310 3.30 -22.52 -1.78
C GLY A 310 2.65 -21.34 -2.52
N ARG A 311 1.49 -20.86 -2.08
CA ARG A 311 0.88 -19.64 -2.63
C ARG A 311 1.58 -18.41 -2.06
N GLU A 312 1.91 -17.45 -2.91
CA GLU A 312 2.37 -16.15 -2.45
C GLU A 312 1.23 -15.43 -1.70
N VAL A 313 1.49 -15.08 -0.46
CA VAL A 313 0.52 -14.39 0.42
C VAL A 313 0.92 -12.95 0.71
N PHE A 314 2.16 -12.61 0.44
CA PHE A 314 2.65 -11.23 0.48
C PHE A 314 3.96 -11.10 -0.28
N GLY A 315 4.05 -10.15 -1.18
CA GLY A 315 5.29 -9.79 -1.88
C GLY A 315 5.43 -8.29 -2.02
N SER A 316 6.66 -7.80 -1.87
CA SER A 316 6.96 -6.38 -1.97
C SER A 316 8.39 -6.14 -2.45
N SER A 317 8.58 -5.01 -3.13
CA SER A 317 9.89 -4.52 -3.55
C SER A 317 10.21 -3.14 -3.01
N GLN A 318 9.61 -2.76 -1.89
CA GLN A 318 9.81 -1.44 -1.30
C GLN A 318 9.72 -1.47 0.22
N ASP A 319 10.32 -0.48 0.85
CA ASP A 319 10.23 -0.27 2.29
C ASP A 319 9.04 0.63 2.64
N PHE A 320 7.90 0.04 2.92
CA PHE A 320 6.73 0.74 3.43
C PHE A 320 6.58 0.66 4.96
N SER A 321 7.61 0.26 5.68
CA SER A 321 7.57 0.17 7.15
C SER A 321 7.31 1.50 7.86
N PHE A 322 7.33 2.62 7.14
CA PHE A 322 6.90 3.92 7.65
C PHE A 322 5.40 3.98 7.94
N LEU A 323 4.61 3.03 7.40
CA LEU A 323 3.19 2.89 7.67
C LEU A 323 2.88 2.07 8.92
N TYR A 324 3.84 1.31 9.42
CA TYR A 324 3.64 0.52 10.63
C TYR A 324 3.35 1.40 11.85
N ALA A 325 2.57 0.88 12.77
CA ALA A 325 2.34 1.53 14.06
C ALA A 325 3.67 1.87 14.75
N GLU A 326 3.70 2.97 15.50
CA GLU A 326 4.93 3.47 16.14
C GLU A 326 5.58 2.44 17.06
N ASN A 327 4.78 1.60 17.73
CA ASN A 327 5.22 0.55 18.63
C ASN A 327 5.22 -0.85 18.00
N SER A 328 4.95 -0.98 16.70
CA SER A 328 5.04 -2.26 15.99
C SER A 328 6.43 -2.87 16.16
N PRO A 329 6.55 -4.16 16.49
CA PRO A 329 7.84 -4.84 16.60
C PRO A 329 8.42 -5.27 15.26
N MET A 330 7.67 -5.17 14.16
CA MET A 330 8.08 -5.66 12.84
C MET A 330 9.41 -5.07 12.37
N PRO A 331 10.22 -5.82 11.60
CA PRO A 331 11.41 -5.30 10.94
C PRO A 331 11.06 -4.10 10.06
N ALA A 332 11.99 -3.20 9.93
CA ALA A 332 11.80 -1.96 9.19
C ALA A 332 13.10 -1.56 8.51
N GLY A 333 13.02 -0.88 7.37
CA GLY A 333 14.17 -0.47 6.59
C GLY A 333 14.59 -1.52 5.56
N GLY A 334 15.70 -1.26 4.89
CA GLY A 334 16.18 -2.09 3.79
C GLY A 334 15.56 -1.67 2.45
N ASN A 335 15.67 -2.55 1.48
CA ASN A 335 15.15 -2.32 0.13
C ASN A 335 13.66 -2.73 0.02
N ALA A 336 13.28 -3.77 0.76
CA ALA A 336 11.92 -4.30 0.77
C ALA A 336 11.54 -4.81 2.15
N VAL A 337 10.26 -4.65 2.52
CA VAL A 337 9.70 -5.23 3.73
C VAL A 337 8.43 -6.02 3.39
N ALA A 338 8.15 -7.05 4.19
CA ALA A 338 6.92 -7.83 4.13
C ALA A 338 6.41 -8.11 5.54
N ASP A 339 5.10 -8.19 5.70
CA ASP A 339 4.46 -8.64 6.93
C ASP A 339 3.29 -9.58 6.63
N PHE A 340 3.04 -10.50 7.54
CA PHE A 340 2.00 -11.51 7.37
C PHE A 340 1.50 -12.02 8.71
N VAL A 341 0.22 -12.33 8.81
CA VAL A 341 -0.38 -12.98 9.98
C VAL A 341 -0.75 -14.41 9.61
N ALA A 342 -0.15 -15.39 10.26
CA ALA A 342 -0.39 -16.80 9.98
C ALA A 342 -1.79 -17.24 10.45
N PRO A 343 -2.73 -17.59 9.55
CA PRO A 343 -4.09 -17.99 9.94
C PRO A 343 -4.14 -19.41 10.54
N LYS A 344 -3.10 -20.22 10.32
CA LYS A 344 -2.98 -21.62 10.76
C LYS A 344 -1.54 -21.99 11.09
N ASP A 345 -1.37 -23.05 11.89
CA ASP A 345 -0.06 -23.67 12.10
C ASP A 345 0.47 -24.21 10.75
N GLY A 346 1.75 -23.97 10.46
CA GLY A 346 2.34 -24.48 9.23
C GLY A 346 3.77 -24.07 9.01
N ARG A 347 4.31 -24.58 7.91
CA ARG A 347 5.61 -24.20 7.39
C ARG A 347 5.42 -23.15 6.30
N TYR A 348 5.82 -21.94 6.62
CA TYR A 348 5.78 -20.78 5.73
C TYR A 348 7.16 -20.55 5.13
N THR A 349 7.21 -19.88 4.00
CA THR A 349 8.48 -19.61 3.32
C THR A 349 8.67 -18.10 3.18
N VAL A 350 9.86 -17.64 3.52
CA VAL A 350 10.34 -16.29 3.19
C VAL A 350 11.26 -16.45 1.99
N GLY A 351 10.91 -15.82 0.89
CA GLY A 351 11.70 -15.77 -0.33
C GLY A 351 12.38 -14.42 -0.46
N VAL A 352 13.56 -14.45 -1.04
CA VAL A 352 14.35 -13.29 -1.42
C VAL A 352 14.55 -13.36 -2.91
N GLU A 353 14.20 -12.32 -3.60
CA GLU A 353 14.18 -12.32 -5.05
C GLU A 353 14.74 -11.02 -5.60
N ASN A 354 15.10 -11.08 -6.86
CA ASN A 354 15.54 -9.93 -7.62
C ASN A 354 16.76 -9.22 -7.01
N GLY A 355 17.74 -8.99 -7.84
CA GLY A 355 19.03 -8.45 -7.49
C GLY A 355 20.14 -9.42 -7.84
N GLU A 356 21.37 -9.02 -7.63
CA GLU A 356 22.56 -9.76 -7.98
C GLU A 356 23.66 -9.48 -6.98
N GLY A 357 24.05 -10.50 -6.22
CA GLY A 357 25.08 -10.42 -5.18
C GLY A 357 24.54 -10.54 -3.76
N ARG A 358 25.35 -10.20 -2.78
CA ARG A 358 25.11 -10.46 -1.36
C ARG A 358 23.92 -9.70 -0.80
N TYR A 359 23.16 -10.40 0.05
CA TYR A 359 22.04 -9.83 0.77
C TYR A 359 22.01 -10.26 2.24
N ASP A 360 21.28 -9.50 3.03
CA ASP A 360 20.87 -9.82 4.40
C ASP A 360 19.35 -9.66 4.53
N VAL A 361 18.70 -10.62 5.22
CA VAL A 361 17.29 -10.50 5.57
C VAL A 361 17.09 -10.64 7.07
N THR A 362 16.46 -9.63 7.65
CA THR A 362 15.98 -9.73 9.04
C THR A 362 14.57 -10.31 9.02
N VAL A 363 14.37 -11.45 9.68
CA VAL A 363 13.07 -12.11 9.84
C VAL A 363 12.72 -12.17 11.30
N GLU A 364 11.55 -11.67 11.67
CA GLU A 364 11.08 -11.66 13.05
C GLU A 364 9.64 -12.17 13.14
N ALA A 365 9.31 -12.90 14.21
CA ALA A 365 7.96 -13.37 14.47
C ALA A 365 7.49 -12.93 15.87
N TYR A 366 6.23 -12.50 15.95
CA TYR A 366 5.64 -12.00 17.20
C TYR A 366 4.21 -12.52 17.36
N ARG A 367 3.71 -12.43 18.58
CA ARG A 367 2.30 -12.66 18.87
C ARG A 367 1.53 -11.34 18.77
N PRO A 368 0.22 -11.37 18.45
CA PRO A 368 -0.61 -10.17 18.40
C PRO A 368 -0.45 -9.31 19.65
N GLY A 369 -0.41 -7.98 19.48
CA GLY A 369 -0.21 -7.05 20.58
C GLY A 369 -1.26 -7.17 21.69
N SER A 370 -2.51 -7.46 21.32
CA SER A 370 -3.62 -7.70 22.24
C SER A 370 -3.44 -8.97 23.09
N GLU A 371 -2.80 -10.01 22.55
CA GLU A 371 -2.52 -11.25 23.25
C GLU A 371 -1.50 -11.09 24.38
N LEU A 372 -0.61 -10.11 24.25
CA LEU A 372 0.45 -9.83 25.22
C LEU A 372 -0.05 -9.06 26.45
N ASN A 373 -1.31 -8.65 26.49
CA ASN A 373 -1.89 -8.00 27.68
C ASN A 373 -1.90 -8.94 28.88
N GLN A 374 -1.36 -8.48 30.00
CA GLN A 374 -1.34 -9.23 31.27
C GLN A 374 -2.76 -9.38 31.88
N ARG A 375 -3.71 -8.52 31.47
CA ARG A 375 -5.12 -8.65 31.82
C ARG A 375 -5.88 -8.92 30.53
N PRO A 376 -6.78 -9.90 30.48
CA PRO A 376 -7.57 -10.20 29.30
C PRO A 376 -8.61 -9.07 29.09
N GLU A 377 -8.20 -8.02 28.45
CA GLU A 377 -9.07 -6.92 28.06
C GLU A 377 -9.52 -7.13 26.62
N VAL A 378 -10.76 -6.77 26.37
CA VAL A 378 -11.33 -6.73 25.03
C VAL A 378 -10.98 -5.37 24.43
N LEU A 379 -10.40 -5.37 23.24
CA LEU A 379 -10.16 -4.15 22.49
C LEU A 379 -11.48 -3.47 22.13
N THR A 380 -11.49 -2.15 22.11
CA THR A 380 -12.67 -1.35 21.79
C THR A 380 -12.38 -0.51 20.57
N ILE A 381 -13.26 -0.57 19.57
CA ILE A 381 -13.35 0.40 18.49
C ILE A 381 -14.46 1.37 18.85
N PHE A 382 -14.12 2.63 18.99
CA PHE A 382 -15.07 3.69 19.33
C PHE A 382 -15.39 4.54 18.10
N LEU A 383 -16.65 4.53 17.68
CA LEU A 383 -17.17 5.33 16.57
C LEU A 383 -17.60 6.70 17.09
N ASP A 384 -16.90 7.74 16.72
CA ASP A 384 -17.16 9.10 17.19
C ASP A 384 -17.90 9.92 16.11
N PHE A 385 -19.19 10.12 16.30
CA PHE A 385 -20.07 10.91 15.43
C PHE A 385 -20.22 12.37 15.86
N ASN A 386 -19.69 12.73 17.02
CA ASN A 386 -19.87 14.05 17.62
C ASN A 386 -18.90 15.11 17.07
N GLY A 387 -17.98 14.69 16.19
CA GLY A 387 -16.83 15.48 15.79
C GLY A 387 -15.73 15.45 16.86
N ALA A 388 -14.51 15.74 16.45
CA ALA A 388 -13.37 15.61 17.33
C ALA A 388 -12.28 16.62 17.04
N ARG A 389 -11.49 16.94 18.07
CA ARG A 389 -10.21 17.60 17.88
C ARG A 389 -9.13 16.55 17.66
N VAL A 390 -8.46 16.59 16.51
CA VAL A 390 -7.46 15.61 16.10
C VAL A 390 -6.15 16.32 15.77
N ASN A 391 -5.04 15.79 16.26
CA ASN A 391 -3.71 16.21 15.81
C ASN A 391 -3.33 15.44 14.56
N THR A 392 -3.40 16.07 13.40
CA THR A 392 -3.15 15.44 12.11
C THR A 392 -1.70 14.98 11.89
N ARG A 393 -0.78 15.33 12.79
CA ARG A 393 0.59 14.78 12.76
C ARG A 393 0.63 13.26 12.85
N ILE A 394 -0.37 12.64 13.49
CA ILE A 394 -0.44 11.17 13.59
C ILE A 394 -0.58 10.49 12.24
N PHE A 395 -1.15 11.17 11.25
CA PHE A 395 -1.27 10.70 9.87
C PHE A 395 -0.05 11.08 9.01
N GLY A 396 0.92 11.79 9.58
CA GLY A 396 2.14 12.19 8.89
C GLY A 396 1.98 13.35 7.92
N VAL A 397 0.88 14.08 7.94
CA VAL A 397 0.65 15.24 7.06
C VAL A 397 1.43 16.49 7.50
N ASP A 398 1.71 17.38 6.55
CA ASP A 398 2.36 18.67 6.77
C ASP A 398 1.68 19.74 5.90
N PRO A 399 1.27 20.87 6.47
CA PRO A 399 1.47 21.28 7.86
C PRO A 399 0.58 20.50 8.84
N ALA A 400 1.23 19.87 9.83
CA ALA A 400 0.53 19.18 10.90
C ALA A 400 -0.06 20.16 11.92
N GLY A 401 -1.16 19.79 12.56
CA GLY A 401 -1.75 20.62 13.61
C GLY A 401 -2.98 19.98 14.24
N ASN A 402 -3.43 20.64 15.30
CA ASN A 402 -4.73 20.31 15.86
C ASN A 402 -5.82 20.86 14.93
N ARG A 403 -6.72 19.98 14.50
CA ARG A 403 -7.85 20.28 13.62
C ARG A 403 -9.15 19.92 14.33
N ASP A 404 -10.14 20.79 14.21
CA ASP A 404 -11.47 20.56 14.75
C ASP A 404 -12.37 20.02 13.62
N LEU A 405 -12.79 18.77 13.74
CA LEU A 405 -13.63 18.09 12.77
C LEU A 405 -15.09 18.20 13.18
N SER A 406 -15.95 18.53 12.22
CA SER A 406 -17.38 18.68 12.43
C SER A 406 -18.08 17.33 12.69
N PRO A 407 -19.18 17.32 13.45
CA PRO A 407 -19.98 16.12 13.68
C PRO A 407 -20.71 15.65 12.40
N LEU A 408 -21.09 14.37 12.37
CA LEU A 408 -21.85 13.74 11.27
C LEU A 408 -23.09 14.56 10.87
N ARG A 409 -23.82 15.09 11.86
CA ARG A 409 -25.06 15.89 11.61
C ARG A 409 -24.87 17.04 10.64
N LYS A 410 -23.66 17.63 10.56
CA LYS A 410 -23.37 18.74 9.65
C LYS A 410 -23.54 18.36 8.17
N PHE A 411 -23.40 17.08 7.86
CA PHE A 411 -23.43 16.55 6.49
C PHE A 411 -24.79 16.00 6.05
N LEU A 412 -25.73 15.79 6.99
CA LEU A 412 -27.09 15.30 6.70
C LEU A 412 -27.82 16.09 5.61
N PRO A 413 -27.78 17.46 5.61
CA PRO A 413 -28.43 18.24 4.55
C PRO A 413 -27.88 17.95 3.14
N GLY A 414 -26.60 17.57 3.00
CA GLY A 414 -26.01 17.18 1.73
C GLY A 414 -26.69 15.96 1.11
N TRP A 415 -27.19 15.06 1.93
CA TRP A 415 -28.00 13.91 1.48
C TRP A 415 -29.51 14.20 1.45
N GLY A 416 -29.93 15.45 1.70
CA GLY A 416 -31.34 15.82 1.83
C GLY A 416 -32.00 15.19 3.06
N LEU A 417 -31.24 14.98 4.11
CA LEU A 417 -31.68 14.51 5.43
C LEU A 417 -31.73 15.67 6.43
N THR A 418 -32.32 15.43 7.59
CA THR A 418 -32.48 16.39 8.68
C THR A 418 -31.88 15.85 9.97
N ASP A 419 -31.75 16.69 10.99
CA ASP A 419 -31.30 16.26 12.33
C ASP A 419 -32.15 15.15 12.93
N ALA A 420 -33.42 15.03 12.53
CA ALA A 420 -34.30 13.95 12.98
C ALA A 420 -33.88 12.57 12.43
N ASP A 421 -33.13 12.54 11.33
CA ASP A 421 -32.67 11.33 10.66
C ASP A 421 -31.31 10.85 11.21
N GLU A 422 -30.59 11.68 11.99
CA GLU A 422 -29.23 11.39 12.48
C GLU A 422 -29.14 10.04 13.17
N ASN A 423 -30.06 9.75 14.09
CA ASN A 423 -30.06 8.49 14.82
C ASN A 423 -30.19 7.28 13.89
N ALA A 424 -31.03 7.37 12.87
CA ALA A 424 -31.24 6.28 11.93
C ALA A 424 -30.01 6.06 11.04
N VAL A 425 -29.29 7.12 10.65
CA VAL A 425 -28.00 6.99 9.94
C VAL A 425 -26.97 6.32 10.85
N ILE A 426 -26.81 6.79 12.09
CA ILE A 426 -25.86 6.20 13.07
C ILE A 426 -26.20 4.73 13.32
N ASP A 427 -27.49 4.37 13.47
CA ASP A 427 -27.91 2.97 13.66
C ASP A 427 -27.41 2.08 12.52
N ASN A 428 -27.55 2.52 11.27
CA ASN A 428 -27.11 1.74 10.11
C ASN A 428 -25.57 1.69 10.02
N VAL A 429 -24.84 2.78 10.27
CA VAL A 429 -23.36 2.75 10.33
C VAL A 429 -22.87 1.76 11.38
N VAL A 430 -23.41 1.85 12.61
CA VAL A 430 -23.02 0.96 13.71
C VAL A 430 -23.38 -0.50 13.42
N ALA A 431 -24.55 -0.75 12.80
CA ALA A 431 -24.96 -2.09 12.41
C ALA A 431 -23.98 -2.71 11.42
N THR A 432 -23.60 -1.98 10.37
CA THR A 432 -22.64 -2.44 9.35
C THR A 432 -21.25 -2.67 9.95
N VAL A 433 -20.73 -1.74 10.77
CA VAL A 433 -19.43 -1.95 11.42
C VAL A 433 -19.43 -3.14 12.35
N ARG A 434 -20.52 -3.37 13.10
CA ARG A 434 -20.64 -4.56 13.97
C ARG A 434 -20.76 -5.84 13.18
N GLU A 435 -21.47 -5.79 12.10
CA GLU A 435 -21.61 -6.93 11.20
C GLU A 435 -20.22 -7.33 10.70
N ASN A 436 -19.49 -6.45 10.02
CA ASN A 436 -18.16 -6.69 9.50
C ASN A 436 -17.11 -7.05 10.57
N ILE A 437 -17.10 -6.34 11.70
CA ILE A 437 -16.01 -6.44 12.69
C ILE A 437 -16.34 -7.39 13.86
N GLU A 438 -17.57 -7.38 14.38
CA GLU A 438 -17.91 -8.23 15.53
C GLU A 438 -18.46 -9.59 15.11
N HIS A 439 -19.30 -9.64 14.04
CA HIS A 439 -20.02 -10.86 13.69
C HIS A 439 -19.26 -11.71 12.68
N ASP A 440 -18.84 -11.16 11.56
CA ASP A 440 -18.23 -11.94 10.48
C ASP A 440 -16.84 -12.42 10.84
N LEU A 441 -16.02 -11.57 11.45
CA LEU A 441 -14.71 -12.02 11.96
C LEU A 441 -14.85 -13.12 13.02
N ALA A 442 -15.88 -13.07 13.86
CA ALA A 442 -16.15 -14.11 14.85
C ALA A 442 -16.68 -15.41 14.22
N ALA A 443 -17.53 -15.30 13.20
CA ALA A 443 -18.16 -16.45 12.54
C ALA A 443 -17.20 -17.17 11.59
N ASN A 444 -16.45 -16.42 10.81
CA ASN A 444 -15.68 -16.92 9.67
C ASN A 444 -14.17 -16.98 9.95
N GLY A 445 -13.66 -16.21 10.92
CA GLY A 445 -12.23 -16.18 11.28
C GLY A 445 -11.74 -17.44 11.99
N THR A 446 -10.46 -17.73 11.82
CA THR A 446 -9.79 -18.88 12.45
C THR A 446 -9.38 -18.64 13.91
N ASN A 447 -9.43 -17.39 14.37
CA ASN A 447 -9.04 -17.00 15.73
C ASN A 447 -10.08 -17.41 16.78
N ARG A 448 -9.83 -18.50 17.50
CA ARG A 448 -10.71 -18.99 18.57
C ARG A 448 -10.71 -18.12 19.83
N ARG A 449 -9.84 -17.12 19.91
CA ARG A 449 -9.74 -16.17 21.03
C ARG A 449 -10.11 -14.75 20.58
N PHE A 450 -10.78 -14.66 19.44
CA PHE A 450 -11.27 -13.39 18.93
C PHE A 450 -12.21 -12.71 19.92
N ALA A 451 -11.99 -11.43 20.18
CA ALA A 451 -12.89 -10.59 20.96
C ALA A 451 -12.59 -9.11 20.68
N VAL A 452 -13.58 -8.42 20.21
CA VAL A 452 -13.59 -6.97 20.01
C VAL A 452 -14.93 -6.41 20.49
N ARG A 453 -15.00 -5.12 20.71
CA ARG A 453 -16.23 -4.42 21.10
C ARG A 453 -16.34 -3.12 20.32
N VAL A 454 -17.46 -2.92 19.63
CA VAL A 454 -17.78 -1.68 18.94
C VAL A 454 -18.71 -0.83 19.81
N LEU A 455 -18.25 0.35 20.21
CA LEU A 455 -19.00 1.36 20.92
C LEU A 455 -19.16 2.61 20.04
N ASN A 456 -20.12 3.49 20.39
CA ASN A 456 -20.34 4.73 19.65
C ASN A 456 -20.65 5.90 20.57
N SER A 457 -20.43 7.12 20.10
CA SER A 457 -20.58 8.36 20.88
C SER A 457 -22.04 8.77 21.16
N ARG A 458 -23.02 8.17 20.47
CA ARG A 458 -24.44 8.41 20.75
C ARG A 458 -24.92 7.64 21.99
N ASP A 459 -24.53 6.36 22.08
CA ASP A 459 -25.11 5.41 23.05
C ASP A 459 -24.22 5.21 24.28
N HIS A 460 -22.97 5.64 24.22
CA HIS A 460 -21.97 5.38 25.25
C HIS A 460 -21.22 6.66 25.63
N ALA A 461 -20.74 6.72 26.87
CA ALA A 461 -19.78 7.73 27.27
C ALA A 461 -18.47 7.52 26.46
N ASP A 462 -17.84 8.63 26.11
CA ASP A 462 -16.59 8.60 25.33
C ASP A 462 -15.46 7.90 26.11
N PRO A 463 -14.96 6.75 25.66
CA PRO A 463 -13.87 6.03 26.29
C PRO A 463 -12.50 6.43 25.74
N TRP A 464 -12.42 7.37 24.79
CA TRP A 464 -11.15 7.75 24.17
C TRP A 464 -10.14 8.24 25.21
N GLY A 465 -8.89 7.82 25.06
CA GLY A 465 -7.83 8.06 26.05
C GLY A 465 -7.75 6.97 27.15
N GLN A 466 -8.65 5.99 27.17
CA GLN A 466 -8.49 4.80 28.00
C GLN A 466 -7.65 3.76 27.27
N PRO A 467 -6.93 2.87 28.00
CA PRO A 467 -6.17 1.78 27.38
C PRO A 467 -7.04 0.86 26.52
N ASN A 468 -6.47 0.39 25.42
CA ASN A 468 -7.12 -0.54 24.46
C ASN A 468 -8.38 0.02 23.78
N VAL A 469 -8.40 1.32 23.54
CA VAL A 469 -9.48 2.00 22.82
C VAL A 469 -8.89 2.68 21.60
N SER A 470 -9.15 2.15 20.41
CA SER A 470 -8.95 2.84 19.14
C SER A 470 -10.25 3.53 18.73
N ARG A 471 -10.16 4.67 18.03
CA ARG A 471 -11.36 5.40 17.58
C ARG A 471 -11.37 5.62 16.08
N VAL A 472 -12.57 5.68 15.52
CA VAL A 472 -12.82 6.18 14.18
C VAL A 472 -13.72 7.41 14.29
N VAL A 473 -13.21 8.58 13.88
CA VAL A 473 -14.01 9.81 13.82
C VAL A 473 -14.78 9.81 12.51
N VAL A 474 -16.10 9.71 12.60
CA VAL A 474 -17.01 9.71 11.44
C VAL A 474 -17.64 11.10 11.33
N GLY A 475 -16.97 11.96 10.58
CA GLY A 475 -17.31 13.37 10.47
C GLY A 475 -16.14 14.19 9.92
N GLY A 476 -16.33 15.48 9.84
CA GLY A 476 -15.32 16.38 9.29
C GLY A 476 -15.29 16.42 7.77
N SER A 477 -14.50 17.33 7.27
CA SER A 477 -14.28 17.57 5.84
C SER A 477 -12.79 17.56 5.51
N ILE A 478 -12.49 17.41 4.22
CA ILE A 478 -11.13 17.57 3.68
C ILE A 478 -10.56 18.94 4.09
N ALA A 479 -11.34 20.00 4.00
CA ALA A 479 -10.91 21.34 4.38
C ALA A 479 -10.62 21.47 5.88
N GLU A 480 -11.40 20.82 6.73
CA GLU A 480 -11.19 20.83 8.20
C GLU A 480 -9.95 20.00 8.59
N SER A 481 -9.79 18.82 8.02
CA SER A 481 -8.66 17.93 8.31
C SER A 481 -7.35 18.41 7.67
N GLY A 482 -7.42 19.00 6.48
CA GLY A 482 -6.28 19.26 5.61
C GLY A 482 -5.73 18.00 4.96
N ILE A 483 -6.50 16.89 4.91
CA ILE A 483 -6.10 15.60 4.35
C ILE A 483 -7.00 15.28 3.17
N GLN A 484 -6.42 15.11 1.98
CA GLN A 484 -7.15 14.94 0.73
C GLN A 484 -7.56 13.46 0.52
N THR A 485 -8.46 12.96 1.35
CA THR A 485 -9.02 11.62 1.26
C THR A 485 -10.38 11.57 1.96
N VAL A 486 -11.17 10.53 1.75
CA VAL A 486 -12.41 10.30 2.51
C VAL A 486 -12.18 9.43 3.73
N GLY A 487 -11.13 8.62 3.75
CA GLY A 487 -10.75 7.81 4.89
C GLY A 487 -9.25 7.78 5.08
N ILE A 488 -8.80 7.69 6.33
CA ILE A 488 -7.39 7.49 6.68
C ILE A 488 -7.25 6.91 8.08
N ALA A 489 -6.47 5.86 8.22
CA ALA A 489 -6.05 5.31 9.50
C ALA A 489 -4.63 5.78 9.89
N GLN A 490 -4.33 5.76 11.17
CA GLN A 490 -3.05 6.22 11.71
C GLN A 490 -1.88 5.36 11.26
N SER A 491 -2.09 4.05 11.09
CA SER A 491 -1.06 3.08 10.72
C SER A 491 -1.66 1.84 10.06
N ILE A 492 -0.81 1.00 9.48
CA ILE A 492 -1.13 -0.40 9.18
C ILE A 492 -0.42 -1.24 10.25
N ASP A 493 -1.20 -1.85 11.15
CA ASP A 493 -0.65 -2.46 12.35
C ASP A 493 -0.90 -3.97 12.40
N ALA A 494 -0.15 -4.72 11.61
CA ALA A 494 -0.21 -6.18 11.62
C ALA A 494 -0.03 -6.73 13.05
N GLY A 495 -1.08 -7.34 13.60
CA GLY A 495 -1.11 -7.85 14.97
C GLY A 495 -1.57 -6.83 16.02
N ASN A 496 -1.94 -5.62 15.63
CA ASN A 496 -2.52 -4.57 16.49
C ASN A 496 -1.69 -4.31 17.76
N PHE A 497 -0.45 -3.86 17.55
CA PHE A 497 0.47 -3.50 18.63
C PHE A 497 0.21 -2.09 19.16
N GLY A 498 -0.34 -1.20 18.33
CA GLY A 498 -0.84 0.13 18.66
C GLY A 498 -2.32 0.10 19.00
N LYS A 499 -2.66 0.02 20.27
CA LYS A 499 -4.04 -0.23 20.72
C LYS A 499 -4.88 1.03 20.91
N GLU A 500 -4.28 2.21 20.78
CA GLU A 500 -4.88 3.52 20.98
C GLU A 500 -4.66 4.37 19.71
N GLU A 501 -5.21 3.92 18.60
CA GLU A 501 -5.07 4.58 17.30
C GLU A 501 -6.30 5.41 16.92
N THR A 502 -6.14 6.29 15.96
CA THR A 502 -7.22 7.11 15.41
C THR A 502 -7.31 6.90 13.91
N ALA A 503 -8.52 6.74 13.40
CA ALA A 503 -8.84 6.83 11.99
C ALA A 503 -9.89 7.93 11.76
N LEU A 504 -9.99 8.42 10.53
CA LEU A 504 -10.97 9.41 10.09
C LEU A 504 -11.79 8.86 8.92
N VAL A 505 -13.08 9.18 8.92
CA VAL A 505 -13.98 9.04 7.77
C VAL A 505 -14.59 10.42 7.51
N LEU A 506 -14.14 11.09 6.44
CA LEU A 506 -14.54 12.45 6.09
C LEU A 506 -15.79 12.42 5.19
N LEU A 507 -16.77 13.27 5.49
CA LEU A 507 -18.11 13.14 4.93
C LEU A 507 -18.48 14.18 3.86
N ASP A 508 -17.64 15.18 3.63
CA ASP A 508 -17.94 16.26 2.68
C ASP A 508 -18.08 15.73 1.25
N VAL A 509 -17.13 14.93 0.75
CA VAL A 509 -17.21 14.35 -0.61
C VAL A 509 -18.36 13.36 -0.73
N LEU A 510 -18.58 12.54 0.28
CA LEU A 510 -19.67 11.56 0.33
C LEU A 510 -21.05 12.23 0.29
N SER A 511 -21.17 13.47 0.73
CA SER A 511 -22.43 14.25 0.79
C SER A 511 -22.60 15.26 -0.33
N LEU A 512 -21.71 15.29 -1.32
CA LEU A 512 -21.84 16.16 -2.51
C LEU A 512 -23.12 15.88 -3.28
N PRO A 513 -23.64 16.86 -4.05
CA PRO A 513 -24.71 16.62 -5.00
C PRO A 513 -24.39 15.52 -6.01
N ALA A 514 -25.42 14.79 -6.47
CA ALA A 514 -25.28 13.75 -7.47
C ALA A 514 -24.54 14.23 -8.72
N GLY A 515 -23.61 13.42 -9.23
CA GLY A 515 -22.82 13.68 -10.42
C GLY A 515 -21.66 14.66 -10.24
N GLN A 516 -21.46 15.24 -9.05
CA GLN A 516 -20.29 16.07 -8.78
C GLN A 516 -19.04 15.24 -8.45
N SER A 517 -19.22 14.05 -7.93
CA SER A 517 -18.15 13.07 -7.70
C SER A 517 -18.71 11.65 -7.81
N ARG A 518 -17.92 10.71 -8.31
CA ARG A 518 -18.22 9.27 -8.26
C ARG A 518 -18.23 8.76 -6.82
N THR A 519 -17.53 9.42 -5.93
CA THR A 519 -17.45 9.13 -4.51
C THR A 519 -18.66 9.68 -3.73
N SER A 520 -19.46 10.56 -4.33
CA SER A 520 -20.70 11.03 -3.69
C SER A 520 -21.75 9.93 -3.65
N LEU A 521 -22.27 9.64 -2.48
CA LEU A 521 -23.36 8.67 -2.28
C LEU A 521 -24.63 9.06 -3.02
N ASN A 522 -24.88 10.37 -3.20
CA ASN A 522 -26.01 10.87 -3.95
C ASN A 522 -25.96 10.47 -5.44
N THR A 523 -24.80 10.14 -5.99
CA THR A 523 -24.63 9.68 -7.39
C THR A 523 -25.36 8.36 -7.63
N TYR A 524 -25.51 7.53 -6.60
CA TYR A 524 -26.14 6.21 -6.67
C TYR A 524 -27.58 6.19 -6.18
N LEU A 525 -28.12 7.30 -5.69
CA LEU A 525 -29.46 7.37 -5.12
C LEU A 525 -30.52 7.83 -6.14
N THR A 526 -31.68 7.21 -6.07
CA THR A 526 -32.90 7.59 -6.77
C THR A 526 -34.02 7.91 -5.76
N PRO A 527 -35.13 8.50 -6.17
CA PRO A 527 -36.27 8.70 -5.28
C PRO A 527 -36.87 7.42 -4.68
N ALA A 528 -36.59 6.26 -5.30
CA ALA A 528 -37.07 4.96 -4.82
C ALA A 528 -36.09 4.24 -3.87
N SER A 529 -34.87 4.75 -3.76
CA SER A 529 -33.81 4.17 -2.92
C SER A 529 -34.17 4.21 -1.43
N ALA A 530 -33.82 3.14 -0.71
CA ALA A 530 -33.77 3.12 0.75
C ALA A 530 -32.55 3.93 1.23
N LYS A 531 -32.68 5.27 1.15
CA LYS A 531 -31.57 6.23 1.29
C LYS A 531 -30.77 6.05 2.58
N ILE A 532 -31.42 6.04 3.73
CA ILE A 532 -30.75 5.99 5.05
C ILE A 532 -29.98 4.67 5.24
N PRO A 533 -30.56 3.49 4.96
CA PRO A 533 -29.82 2.24 5.00
C PRO A 533 -28.59 2.24 4.09
N PHE A 534 -28.71 2.71 2.85
CA PHE A 534 -27.59 2.77 1.92
C PHE A 534 -26.46 3.70 2.39
N ILE A 535 -26.81 4.93 2.82
CA ILE A 535 -25.83 5.88 3.34
C ILE A 535 -25.11 5.30 4.57
N GLY A 536 -25.88 4.72 5.49
CA GLY A 536 -25.32 4.12 6.71
C GLY A 536 -24.39 2.95 6.40
N ARG A 537 -24.78 2.05 5.47
CA ARG A 537 -23.94 0.94 5.04
C ARG A 537 -22.66 1.43 4.38
N ALA A 538 -22.74 2.32 3.41
CA ALA A 538 -21.56 2.83 2.70
C ALA A 538 -20.55 3.51 3.67
N ILE A 539 -21.03 4.33 4.60
CA ILE A 539 -20.17 4.93 5.64
C ILE A 539 -19.64 3.85 6.59
N GLY A 540 -20.45 2.84 6.90
CA GLY A 540 -20.06 1.70 7.74
C GLY A 540 -18.93 0.88 7.12
N ASN A 541 -19.02 0.58 5.82
CA ASN A 541 -17.97 -0.12 5.08
C ASN A 541 -16.65 0.66 5.09
N ILE A 542 -16.67 1.98 4.81
CA ILE A 542 -15.47 2.82 4.91
C ILE A 542 -14.92 2.81 6.36
N THR A 543 -15.80 2.84 7.35
CA THR A 543 -15.40 2.81 8.77
C THR A 543 -14.75 1.47 9.14
N ALA A 544 -15.27 0.35 8.64
CA ALA A 544 -14.69 -0.98 8.80
C ALA A 544 -13.34 -1.11 8.07
N HIS A 545 -13.23 -0.52 6.88
CA HIS A 545 -11.97 -0.45 6.12
C HIS A 545 -10.86 0.23 6.93
N GLU A 546 -11.12 1.41 7.48
CA GLU A 546 -10.13 2.13 8.30
C GLU A 546 -9.77 1.37 9.59
N ALA A 547 -10.73 0.66 10.18
CA ALA A 547 -10.46 -0.24 11.30
C ALA A 547 -9.62 -1.46 10.87
N GLY A 548 -9.79 -1.93 9.64
CA GLY A 548 -8.98 -2.97 9.00
C GLY A 548 -7.50 -2.58 8.94
N HIS A 549 -7.20 -1.35 8.54
CA HIS A 549 -5.82 -0.84 8.57
C HIS A 549 -5.23 -0.82 9.99
N MET A 550 -5.96 -0.29 10.98
CA MET A 550 -5.50 -0.32 12.38
C MET A 550 -5.29 -1.73 12.92
N SER A 551 -5.82 -2.75 12.25
CA SER A 551 -5.62 -4.17 12.54
C SER A 551 -4.66 -4.88 11.57
N GLY A 552 -4.06 -4.14 10.64
CA GLY A 552 -2.94 -4.57 9.83
C GLY A 552 -3.25 -4.93 8.39
N SER A 553 -4.50 -4.86 7.94
CA SER A 553 -4.85 -5.18 6.56
C SER A 553 -4.36 -4.10 5.59
N TRP A 554 -3.83 -4.55 4.46
CA TRP A 554 -3.40 -3.75 3.33
C TRP A 554 -4.54 -3.56 2.33
N HIS A 555 -4.34 -2.71 1.33
CA HIS A 555 -5.31 -2.60 0.24
C HIS A 555 -5.30 -3.83 -0.66
N GLN A 556 -6.51 -4.23 -1.07
CA GLN A 556 -6.76 -5.27 -2.07
C GLN A 556 -7.09 -4.66 -3.44
N ASP A 557 -7.10 -5.49 -4.49
CA ASP A 557 -7.29 -5.05 -5.88
C ASP A 557 -8.75 -4.70 -6.17
N GLN A 558 -9.04 -3.44 -6.21
CA GLN A 558 -10.36 -2.86 -6.48
C GLN A 558 -10.89 -3.03 -7.91
N PHE A 559 -10.09 -3.60 -8.83
CA PHE A 559 -10.45 -3.73 -10.25
C PHE A 559 -10.67 -5.17 -10.69
N ASN A 560 -10.60 -6.11 -9.79
CA ASN A 560 -10.98 -7.50 -10.04
C ASN A 560 -12.50 -7.72 -9.92
N ALA A 561 -12.96 -8.97 -9.86
CA ALA A 561 -14.37 -9.31 -9.80
C ALA A 561 -14.92 -9.44 -8.36
N LEU A 562 -14.07 -9.23 -7.36
CA LEU A 562 -14.44 -9.30 -5.94
C LEU A 562 -14.53 -7.87 -5.38
N ASP A 563 -15.62 -7.58 -4.68
CA ASP A 563 -15.74 -6.36 -3.91
C ASP A 563 -15.38 -6.67 -2.45
N SER A 564 -14.31 -6.09 -1.93
CA SER A 564 -13.81 -6.32 -0.57
C SER A 564 -13.85 -5.05 0.26
N ILE A 565 -14.02 -5.21 1.57
CA ILE A 565 -13.84 -4.09 2.53
C ILE A 565 -12.44 -3.45 2.37
N MET A 566 -11.42 -4.23 2.02
CA MET A 566 -10.06 -3.72 1.90
C MET A 566 -9.66 -3.25 0.49
N ASP A 567 -10.60 -3.16 -0.44
CA ASP A 567 -10.37 -2.51 -1.72
C ASP A 567 -9.88 -1.07 -1.53
N GLN A 568 -8.96 -0.61 -2.38
CA GLN A 568 -8.34 0.73 -2.24
C GLN A 568 -9.34 1.90 -2.32
N GLY A 569 -10.56 1.67 -2.83
CA GLY A 569 -11.62 2.67 -2.94
C GLY A 569 -11.64 3.49 -4.23
N GLY A 570 -10.80 3.20 -5.22
CA GLY A 570 -10.90 3.76 -6.56
C GLY A 570 -12.10 3.22 -7.35
N ASN A 571 -12.72 2.13 -6.85
CA ASN A 571 -14.02 1.64 -7.27
C ASN A 571 -15.08 1.91 -6.18
N PRO A 572 -15.59 3.15 -6.05
CA PRO A 572 -16.51 3.49 -4.97
C PRO A 572 -17.80 2.68 -5.02
N LYS A 573 -18.23 2.23 -6.20
CA LYS A 573 -19.43 1.40 -6.38
C LYS A 573 -19.31 0.09 -5.60
N GLY A 574 -18.19 -0.63 -5.72
CA GLY A 574 -17.91 -1.85 -4.97
C GLY A 574 -17.88 -1.60 -3.46
N MET A 575 -17.07 -0.64 -3.01
CA MET A 575 -16.93 -0.27 -1.60
C MET A 575 -18.27 0.10 -0.93
N PHE A 576 -19.18 0.76 -1.66
CA PHE A 576 -20.51 1.13 -1.13
C PHE A 576 -21.53 -0.02 -1.18
N GLY A 577 -21.18 -1.14 -1.77
CA GLY A 577 -22.06 -2.27 -1.98
C GLY A 577 -23.20 -1.98 -2.93
N VAL A 578 -22.94 -1.17 -3.98
CA VAL A 578 -23.95 -0.88 -5.01
C VAL A 578 -24.12 -2.09 -5.93
N GLY A 579 -25.32 -2.60 -6.03
CA GLY A 579 -25.64 -3.78 -6.82
C GLY A 579 -25.50 -3.61 -8.34
N PRO A 580 -25.80 -4.68 -9.10
CA PRO A 580 -25.68 -4.69 -10.57
C PRO A 580 -26.50 -3.61 -11.27
N ASP A 581 -27.65 -3.19 -10.68
CA ASP A 581 -28.49 -2.13 -11.28
C ASP A 581 -27.85 -0.73 -11.22
N GLY A 582 -26.75 -0.58 -10.48
CA GLY A 582 -26.03 0.68 -10.32
C GLY A 582 -26.73 1.68 -9.40
N ILE A 583 -27.76 1.26 -8.66
CA ILE A 583 -28.56 2.09 -7.75
C ILE A 583 -28.34 1.60 -6.33
N GLY A 584 -27.94 2.48 -5.43
CA GLY A 584 -27.81 2.16 -4.02
C GLY A 584 -29.16 2.22 -3.29
N GLY A 585 -29.33 1.40 -2.27
CA GLY A 585 -30.57 1.29 -1.48
C GLY A 585 -31.65 0.48 -2.19
N THR A 586 -31.27 -0.51 -2.98
CA THR A 586 -32.16 -1.46 -3.68
C THR A 586 -31.96 -2.88 -3.17
N ALA A 587 -32.73 -3.82 -3.69
CA ALA A 587 -32.73 -5.20 -3.19
C ALA A 587 -31.56 -6.04 -3.67
N ASP A 588 -30.82 -5.58 -4.67
CA ASP A 588 -29.64 -6.23 -5.24
C ASP A 588 -28.32 -5.61 -4.76
N ASP A 589 -28.40 -4.70 -3.79
CA ASP A 589 -27.22 -4.19 -3.10
C ASP A 589 -26.38 -5.33 -2.50
N ILE A 590 -25.06 -5.20 -2.60
CA ILE A 590 -24.10 -6.23 -2.22
C ILE A 590 -23.67 -5.99 -0.76
N ASP A 591 -23.57 -7.06 -0.02
CA ASP A 591 -22.87 -7.10 1.25
C ASP A 591 -21.37 -7.21 0.98
N VAL A 592 -20.57 -6.35 1.60
CA VAL A 592 -19.14 -6.24 1.32
C VAL A 592 -18.36 -6.55 2.59
N ASP A 593 -17.56 -7.62 2.53
CA ASP A 593 -16.92 -8.22 3.70
C ASP A 593 -15.39 -8.15 3.64
N PHE A 594 -14.73 -8.41 4.78
CA PHE A 594 -13.34 -8.83 4.80
C PHE A 594 -13.21 -10.24 4.21
N GLN A 595 -12.31 -10.42 3.25
CA GLN A 595 -12.15 -11.70 2.57
C GLN A 595 -10.72 -11.94 2.06
N GLU A 596 -10.48 -13.11 1.49
CA GLU A 596 -9.24 -13.43 0.78
C GLU A 596 -9.32 -12.84 -0.64
N ASP A 597 -8.38 -11.95 -0.98
CA ASP A 597 -8.28 -11.33 -2.30
C ASP A 597 -6.84 -10.94 -2.62
N VAL A 598 -6.57 -10.63 -3.88
CA VAL A 598 -5.25 -10.18 -4.34
C VAL A 598 -4.91 -8.83 -3.74
N LEU A 599 -3.68 -8.69 -3.25
CA LEU A 599 -3.14 -7.40 -2.83
C LEU A 599 -3.10 -6.41 -4.00
N ASN A 600 -3.25 -5.13 -3.70
CA ASN A 600 -3.31 -4.09 -4.72
C ASN A 600 -1.98 -3.96 -5.50
N PRO A 601 -1.93 -4.39 -6.77
CA PRO A 601 -0.70 -4.34 -7.55
C PRO A 601 -0.27 -2.92 -7.91
N ASN A 602 -1.20 -1.96 -7.93
CA ASN A 602 -0.88 -0.56 -8.20
C ASN A 602 -0.11 0.12 -7.06
N GLU A 603 -0.09 -0.50 -5.88
CA GLU A 603 0.71 -0.06 -4.73
C GLU A 603 2.04 -0.82 -4.62
N GLY A 604 2.38 -1.64 -5.61
CA GLY A 604 3.62 -2.40 -5.66
C GLY A 604 3.63 -3.65 -4.79
N PHE A 605 2.43 -4.16 -4.46
CA PHE A 605 2.27 -5.43 -3.76
C PHE A 605 1.90 -6.56 -4.70
N SER A 606 2.17 -7.78 -4.25
CA SER A 606 1.72 -9.01 -4.89
C SER A 606 1.34 -10.05 -3.84
N GLY A 607 0.66 -11.09 -4.29
CA GLY A 607 0.17 -12.16 -3.42
C GLY A 607 -1.30 -11.98 -3.04
N ILE A 608 -1.76 -12.87 -2.18
CA ILE A 608 -3.16 -12.96 -1.75
C ILE A 608 -3.26 -12.63 -0.26
N GLU A 609 -3.94 -11.55 0.08
CA GLU A 609 -4.21 -11.21 1.47
C GLU A 609 -5.51 -11.86 1.95
N ASP A 610 -5.45 -12.53 3.08
CA ASP A 610 -6.61 -12.97 3.86
C ASP A 610 -6.93 -11.89 4.89
N SER A 611 -7.58 -10.80 4.44
CA SER A 611 -7.91 -9.65 5.29
C SER A 611 -8.85 -10.03 6.44
N LEU A 612 -9.73 -11.03 6.25
CA LEU A 612 -10.60 -11.55 7.29
C LEU A 612 -9.79 -12.14 8.46
N ASN A 613 -8.89 -13.07 8.19
CA ASN A 613 -8.09 -13.68 9.25
C ASN A 613 -7.04 -12.72 9.82
N ARG A 614 -6.47 -11.87 8.98
CA ARG A 614 -5.51 -10.86 9.41
C ARG A 614 -6.14 -9.93 10.46
N THR A 615 -7.31 -9.40 10.17
CA THR A 615 -8.09 -8.56 11.08
C THR A 615 -8.56 -9.34 12.31
N ALA A 616 -9.06 -10.57 12.13
CA ALA A 616 -9.54 -11.39 13.26
C ALA A 616 -8.42 -11.71 14.27
N TRP A 617 -7.20 -12.00 13.82
CA TRP A 617 -6.09 -12.27 14.73
C TRP A 617 -5.57 -11.02 15.45
N ALA A 618 -5.74 -9.83 14.88
CA ALA A 618 -5.40 -8.56 15.54
C ALA A 618 -6.22 -8.31 16.81
N TYR A 619 -7.43 -8.85 16.89
CA TYR A 619 -8.34 -8.75 18.03
C TYR A 619 -8.31 -10.00 18.92
N THR A 620 -7.13 -10.58 19.14
CA THR A 620 -6.97 -11.74 20.02
C THR A 620 -7.07 -11.32 21.48
N ARG A 621 -8.02 -11.89 22.22
CA ARG A 621 -8.12 -11.69 23.67
C ARG A 621 -6.88 -12.23 24.38
N GLY A 622 -6.31 -11.43 25.28
CA GLY A 622 -5.16 -11.82 26.08
C GLY A 622 -5.38 -13.10 26.89
N ALA A 623 -4.30 -13.83 27.15
CA ALA A 623 -4.35 -15.02 28.01
C ALA A 623 -4.62 -14.61 29.46
N ASN A 624 -5.42 -15.43 30.18
CA ASN A 624 -5.60 -15.29 31.63
C ASN A 624 -4.32 -15.68 32.36
#